data_84e741ccdab393a40bbf9cf2ad9def8e
#
_entry.id   84e741ccdab393a40bbf9cf2ad9def8e
#
_cell.length_a   1.000
_cell.length_b   1.000
_cell.length_c   1.000
_cell.angle_alpha   90.00
_cell.angle_beta   90.00
_cell.angle_gamma   90.00
#
_symmetry.space_group_name_H-M   'P 1'
#
loop_
_entity.id
_entity.type
_entity.pdbx_description
1 polymer ?
#
loop_
_entity_poly.entity_id
_entity_poly.type
_entity_poly.pdbx_seq_one_letter_code
_entity_poly.pdbx_strand_id
1 'polypeptide(L)'
;MRGEILKNYFPALSFFTKNRGKLTKKMKNLIILFCFAAAMLPIGIGTASAQKPNVDSILQKVALEKNEDKKVDLLVSLVSSEINNDPQWGIETGLKLLNQAKRGNNNIELSVAYSFLGQGYRLLGNNIKSLDYHHKGIAAAEKSGNLSILAFAENQTAHIYKDREEYDKAISLYLSATAHADKGKNEKIKGWAPSNLGAVYLATNKLDSSLMYSQRAYEIFVRLKTISNNAFLFTNLGGVHSKLGNTPLAISYFNMAINQSVGTPNIRYLTMGYTGLAEHYQRFNQTDSSVFYAKKAIAVVNNTPFFYLCSKPAELLTDIYEKTNCDSTLKYAKIFKMAADSLNSSKVNQQILLMTFDEDLRQQEVAAEKIKEAQQRKQNIQYALLALGIISFVILFLALSRRHITNTKVIQFLGVVALLVVFEFLNLLLHPFLERITHHNPILMLLALVCIAALLVPLHHKLEKLATHKLVEKNKAIRLAAAKKTIQLLSETPAETDKNKES
;
A
#
# COMPACT_ATOMS: atom_id res chain seq x y z
N MET A 1 -40.51 -32.23 8.78
CA MET A 1 -39.27 -31.46 8.97
C MET A 1 -39.39 -29.95 9.18
N ARG A 2 -40.47 -29.25 8.76
CA ARG A 2 -40.62 -27.80 9.09
C ARG A 2 -41.06 -27.50 10.53
N GLY A 3 -41.62 -28.47 11.25
CA GLY A 3 -42.13 -28.26 12.63
C GLY A 3 -41.12 -28.40 13.75
N GLU A 4 -40.00 -29.08 13.56
CA GLU A 4 -38.99 -29.28 14.60
C GLU A 4 -37.93 -28.17 14.69
N ILE A 5 -37.66 -27.50 13.56
CA ILE A 5 -36.68 -26.37 13.52
C ILE A 5 -37.22 -25.16 14.29
N LEU A 6 -38.55 -24.93 14.28
CA LEU A 6 -39.19 -23.81 14.99
C LEU A 6 -39.24 -23.99 16.51
N LYS A 7 -39.18 -25.21 17.02
CA LYS A 7 -39.20 -25.49 18.48
C LYS A 7 -37.89 -25.13 19.19
N ASN A 8 -36.76 -25.19 18.49
CA ASN A 8 -35.46 -24.97 19.11
C ASN A 8 -35.03 -23.50 19.14
N TYR A 9 -35.65 -22.64 18.34
CA TYR A 9 -35.29 -21.21 18.28
C TYR A 9 -36.23 -20.27 19.05
N PHE A 10 -37.46 -20.74 19.43
CA PHE A 10 -38.40 -19.95 20.21
C PHE A 10 -39.09 -20.77 21.31
N PRO A 11 -38.41 -20.95 22.47
CA PRO A 11 -39.04 -21.67 23.60
C PRO A 11 -40.35 -21.01 24.10
N ALA A 12 -40.53 -19.71 23.86
CA ALA A 12 -41.74 -19.00 24.22
C ALA A 12 -42.99 -19.44 23.41
N LEU A 13 -42.84 -19.96 22.19
CA LEU A 13 -43.98 -20.40 21.38
C LEU A 13 -44.60 -21.71 21.90
N SER A 14 -43.86 -22.58 22.56
CA SER A 14 -44.38 -23.82 23.18
C SER A 14 -45.25 -23.57 24.40
N PHE A 15 -44.99 -22.48 25.12
CA PHE A 15 -45.79 -22.06 26.29
C PHE A 15 -47.16 -21.54 25.86
N PHE A 16 -47.25 -20.88 24.69
CA PHE A 16 -48.51 -20.32 24.18
C PHE A 16 -49.42 -21.34 23.50
N THR A 17 -48.91 -22.42 22.98
CA THR A 17 -49.73 -23.48 22.37
C THR A 17 -50.43 -24.33 23.43
N LYS A 18 -49.89 -24.44 24.64
CA LYS A 18 -50.41 -25.23 25.75
C LYS A 18 -51.55 -24.54 26.50
N ASN A 19 -51.72 -23.21 26.37
CA ASN A 19 -52.70 -22.43 27.16
C ASN A 19 -53.75 -21.71 26.31
N ARG A 20 -54.18 -22.28 25.19
CA ARG A 20 -55.14 -21.66 24.24
C ARG A 20 -56.51 -21.29 24.84
N GLY A 21 -56.88 -21.81 26.01
CA GLY A 21 -58.21 -21.63 26.61
C GLY A 21 -58.38 -20.44 27.55
N LYS A 22 -57.32 -19.75 27.99
CA LYS A 22 -57.39 -18.71 29.06
C LYS A 22 -56.99 -17.29 28.65
N LEU A 23 -56.81 -17.03 27.35
CA LEU A 23 -56.41 -15.68 26.87
C LEU A 23 -57.62 -14.81 26.59
N THR A 24 -57.71 -13.65 27.24
CA THR A 24 -58.76 -12.66 26.99
C THR A 24 -58.65 -12.06 25.57
N LYS A 25 -59.79 -11.62 25.00
CA LYS A 25 -59.82 -11.03 23.64
C LYS A 25 -58.79 -9.89 23.44
N LYS A 26 -58.53 -9.13 24.51
CA LYS A 26 -57.55 -8.03 24.54
C LYS A 26 -56.11 -8.51 24.37
N MET A 27 -55.76 -9.63 25.02
CA MET A 27 -54.44 -10.25 24.93
C MET A 27 -54.22 -10.92 23.58
N LYS A 28 -55.24 -11.50 22.97
CA LYS A 28 -55.16 -12.06 21.59
C LYS A 28 -54.87 -10.97 20.55
N ASN A 29 -55.51 -9.81 20.68
CA ASN A 29 -55.24 -8.68 19.81
C ASN A 29 -53.84 -8.07 20.00
N LEU A 30 -53.35 -8.04 21.24
CA LEU A 30 -51.99 -7.55 21.53
C LEU A 30 -50.91 -8.48 20.97
N ILE A 31 -51.13 -9.79 21.00
CA ILE A 31 -50.22 -10.80 20.44
C ILE A 31 -50.23 -10.72 18.91
N ILE A 32 -51.41 -10.52 18.29
CA ILE A 32 -51.49 -10.33 16.82
C ILE A 32 -50.79 -9.04 16.44
N LEU A 33 -50.93 -7.95 17.18
CA LEU A 33 -50.25 -6.67 16.93
C LEU A 33 -48.73 -6.81 17.07
N PHE A 34 -48.27 -7.58 18.09
CA PHE A 34 -46.84 -7.85 18.33
C PHE A 34 -46.24 -8.75 17.25
N CYS A 35 -47.00 -9.76 16.79
CA CYS A 35 -46.56 -10.59 15.63
C CYS A 35 -46.56 -9.82 14.32
N PHE A 36 -47.49 -8.87 14.11
CA PHE A 36 -47.53 -7.98 12.96
C PHE A 36 -46.37 -6.95 13.00
N ALA A 37 -46.08 -6.38 14.18
CA ALA A 37 -44.96 -5.48 14.39
C ALA A 37 -43.60 -6.19 14.21
N ALA A 38 -43.47 -7.43 14.67
CA ALA A 38 -42.30 -8.27 14.49
C ALA A 38 -42.13 -8.74 13.03
N ALA A 39 -43.21 -8.85 12.24
CA ALA A 39 -43.16 -9.18 10.81
C ALA A 39 -42.88 -7.95 9.90
N MET A 40 -43.07 -6.73 10.45
CA MET A 40 -42.78 -5.46 9.78
C MET A 40 -41.39 -4.89 10.12
N LEU A 41 -40.65 -5.50 11.06
CA LEU A 41 -39.22 -5.24 11.16
C LEU A 41 -38.60 -5.77 9.86
N PRO A 42 -37.99 -4.93 9.00
CA PRO A 42 -37.21 -5.45 7.93
C PRO A 42 -36.17 -6.35 8.60
N ILE A 43 -36.27 -7.66 8.40
CA ILE A 43 -35.12 -8.55 8.54
C ILE A 43 -34.17 -8.07 7.44
N GLY A 44 -33.47 -7.00 7.75
CA GLY A 44 -32.23 -6.69 7.08
C GLY A 44 -31.40 -7.94 7.34
N ILE A 45 -31.43 -8.88 6.41
CA ILE A 45 -30.29 -9.73 6.14
C ILE A 45 -29.26 -8.72 5.64
N GLY A 46 -28.72 -7.97 6.60
CA GLY A 46 -27.44 -7.32 6.44
C GLY A 46 -26.53 -8.50 6.13
N THR A 47 -26.20 -8.67 4.88
CA THR A 47 -24.95 -9.29 4.54
C THR A 47 -23.96 -8.55 5.42
N ALA A 48 -23.46 -9.22 6.45
CA ALA A 48 -22.34 -8.76 7.21
C ALA A 48 -21.20 -8.73 6.20
N SER A 49 -21.14 -7.64 5.43
CA SER A 49 -19.98 -7.25 4.65
C SER A 49 -18.90 -7.19 5.70
N ALA A 50 -17.97 -8.13 5.68
CA ALA A 50 -16.81 -8.10 6.53
C ALA A 50 -16.22 -6.70 6.32
N GLN A 51 -16.26 -5.87 7.37
CA GLN A 51 -15.85 -4.48 7.28
C GLN A 51 -14.40 -4.49 6.85
N LYS A 52 -14.10 -3.91 5.68
CA LYS A 52 -12.73 -3.84 5.16
C LYS A 52 -11.83 -3.30 6.27
N PRO A 53 -10.63 -3.86 6.48
CA PRO A 53 -9.72 -3.38 7.50
C PRO A 53 -9.50 -1.87 7.33
N ASN A 54 -9.57 -1.14 8.42
CA ASN A 54 -9.24 0.30 8.38
C ASN A 54 -7.73 0.45 8.15
N VAL A 55 -7.35 0.50 6.88
CA VAL A 55 -5.95 0.58 6.42
C VAL A 55 -5.23 1.75 7.06
N ASP A 56 -5.86 2.94 7.07
CA ASP A 56 -5.21 4.15 7.57
C ASP A 56 -4.91 4.05 9.08
N SER A 57 -5.80 3.44 9.87
CA SER A 57 -5.56 3.17 11.29
C SER A 57 -4.40 2.20 11.51
N ILE A 58 -4.30 1.15 10.68
CA ILE A 58 -3.21 0.17 10.80
C ILE A 58 -1.88 0.81 10.36
N LEU A 59 -1.86 1.57 9.27
CA LEU A 59 -0.67 2.28 8.80
C LEU A 59 -0.16 3.30 9.81
N GLN A 60 -1.05 4.01 10.53
CA GLN A 60 -0.66 4.88 11.64
C GLN A 60 0.02 4.08 12.77
N LYS A 61 -0.53 2.93 13.16
CA LYS A 61 0.09 2.05 14.16
C LYS A 61 1.45 1.54 13.71
N VAL A 62 1.58 1.14 12.44
CA VAL A 62 2.85 0.72 11.83
C VAL A 62 3.90 1.84 11.87
N ALA A 63 3.50 3.08 11.56
CA ALA A 63 4.40 4.23 11.60
C ALA A 63 4.93 4.54 13.00
N LEU A 64 4.11 4.34 14.02
CA LEU A 64 4.45 4.62 15.43
C LEU A 64 5.16 3.45 16.12
N GLU A 65 5.04 2.23 15.60
CA GLU A 65 5.62 1.04 16.21
C GLU A 65 7.14 1.00 16.01
N LYS A 66 7.88 0.96 17.10
CA LYS A 66 9.35 0.89 17.11
C LYS A 66 9.88 -0.53 17.15
N ASN A 67 9.09 -1.46 17.67
CA ASN A 67 9.48 -2.87 17.73
C ASN A 67 9.22 -3.53 16.38
N GLU A 68 10.29 -4.01 15.72
CA GLU A 68 10.20 -4.60 14.39
C GLU A 68 9.29 -5.83 14.33
N ASP A 69 9.33 -6.71 15.33
CA ASP A 69 8.52 -7.93 15.35
C ASP A 69 7.01 -7.57 15.42
N LYS A 70 6.64 -6.59 16.26
CA LYS A 70 5.27 -6.07 16.33
C LYS A 70 4.87 -5.34 15.05
N LYS A 71 5.79 -4.62 14.42
CA LYS A 71 5.57 -3.97 13.12
C LYS A 71 5.27 -5.02 12.06
N VAL A 72 6.01 -6.12 12.02
CA VAL A 72 5.74 -7.26 11.12
C VAL A 72 4.37 -7.85 11.41
N ASP A 73 3.97 -8.05 12.66
CA ASP A 73 2.64 -8.56 13.02
C ASP A 73 1.51 -7.66 12.52
N LEU A 74 1.66 -6.34 12.65
CA LEU A 74 0.70 -5.36 12.14
C LEU A 74 0.61 -5.41 10.61
N LEU A 75 1.75 -5.41 9.91
CA LEU A 75 1.81 -5.48 8.46
C LEU A 75 1.23 -6.79 7.93
N VAL A 76 1.54 -7.91 8.56
CA VAL A 76 0.99 -9.24 8.23
C VAL A 76 -0.52 -9.28 8.48
N SER A 77 -1.05 -8.54 9.46
CA SER A 77 -2.49 -8.45 9.70
C SER A 77 -3.27 -7.76 8.58
N LEU A 78 -2.59 -6.89 7.78
CA LEU A 78 -3.17 -6.30 6.58
C LEU A 78 -3.35 -7.33 5.45
N VAL A 79 -2.55 -8.41 5.46
CA VAL A 79 -2.64 -9.50 4.47
C VAL A 79 -3.89 -10.31 4.78
N SER A 80 -5.03 -9.78 4.38
CA SER A 80 -6.33 -10.41 4.58
C SER A 80 -6.83 -11.07 3.30
N SER A 81 -7.91 -11.86 3.43
CA SER A 81 -8.63 -12.38 2.29
C SER A 81 -9.22 -11.30 1.37
N GLU A 82 -9.29 -10.05 1.84
CA GLU A 82 -9.88 -8.93 1.10
C GLU A 82 -9.16 -8.65 -0.22
N ILE A 83 -7.83 -8.78 -0.27
CA ILE A 83 -7.08 -8.60 -1.52
C ILE A 83 -7.50 -9.59 -2.61
N ASN A 84 -7.95 -10.77 -2.23
CA ASN A 84 -8.44 -11.77 -3.19
C ASN A 84 -9.84 -11.45 -3.72
N ASN A 85 -10.62 -10.68 -2.95
CA ASN A 85 -11.96 -10.26 -3.33
C ASN A 85 -11.94 -8.89 -4.04
N ASP A 86 -10.98 -8.04 -3.71
CA ASP A 86 -10.81 -6.70 -4.26
C ASP A 86 -9.32 -6.41 -4.54
N PRO A 87 -8.84 -6.79 -5.74
CA PRO A 87 -7.44 -6.54 -6.13
C PRO A 87 -7.06 -5.05 -6.15
N GLN A 88 -8.01 -4.17 -6.48
CA GLN A 88 -7.79 -2.72 -6.51
C GLN A 88 -7.49 -2.19 -5.10
N TRP A 89 -8.26 -2.61 -4.11
CA TRP A 89 -7.97 -2.30 -2.70
C TRP A 89 -6.54 -2.73 -2.30
N GLY A 90 -6.10 -3.89 -2.79
CA GLY A 90 -4.74 -4.36 -2.55
C GLY A 90 -3.69 -3.42 -3.13
N ILE A 91 -3.89 -2.94 -4.35
CA ILE A 91 -2.96 -1.99 -5.01
C ILE A 91 -2.98 -0.64 -4.29
N GLU A 92 -4.15 -0.09 -3.97
CA GLU A 92 -4.27 1.18 -3.23
C GLU A 92 -3.59 1.12 -1.86
N THR A 93 -3.78 0.01 -1.14
CA THR A 93 -3.12 -0.24 0.15
C THR A 93 -1.61 -0.31 -0.02
N GLY A 94 -1.15 -1.04 -1.05
CA GLY A 94 0.26 -1.13 -1.41
C GLY A 94 0.89 0.24 -1.72
N LEU A 95 0.20 1.10 -2.46
CA LEU A 95 0.68 2.46 -2.78
C LEU A 95 0.75 3.36 -1.54
N LYS A 96 -0.25 3.31 -0.65
CA LYS A 96 -0.23 4.05 0.61
C LYS A 96 0.97 3.63 1.46
N LEU A 97 1.16 2.32 1.64
CA LEU A 97 2.28 1.78 2.40
C LEU A 97 3.63 2.09 1.73
N LEU A 98 3.71 2.04 0.39
CA LEU A 98 4.92 2.39 -0.35
C LEU A 98 5.35 3.84 -0.11
N ASN A 99 4.39 4.77 -0.13
CA ASN A 99 4.64 6.18 0.15
C ASN A 99 5.13 6.40 1.59
N GLN A 100 4.53 5.72 2.56
CA GLN A 100 4.97 5.76 3.96
C GLN A 100 6.39 5.20 4.11
N ALA A 101 6.64 4.02 3.55
CA ALA A 101 7.90 3.32 3.64
C ALA A 101 9.08 4.11 3.01
N LYS A 102 8.83 4.78 1.87
CA LYS A 102 9.83 5.64 1.22
C LYS A 102 10.20 6.84 2.08
N ARG A 103 9.23 7.48 2.75
CA ARG A 103 9.49 8.61 3.66
C ARG A 103 10.29 8.18 4.90
N GLY A 104 9.99 7.00 5.44
CA GLY A 104 10.65 6.42 6.61
C GLY A 104 11.93 5.65 6.29
N ASN A 105 12.29 5.47 5.03
CA ASN A 105 13.39 4.62 4.56
C ASN A 105 13.37 3.21 5.20
N ASN A 106 12.16 2.61 5.31
CA ASN A 106 11.94 1.34 6.00
C ASN A 106 11.81 0.17 5.03
N ASN A 107 12.80 -0.70 4.99
CA ASN A 107 12.85 -1.83 4.06
C ASN A 107 11.81 -2.93 4.36
N ILE A 108 11.38 -3.12 5.60
CA ILE A 108 10.30 -4.04 5.98
C ILE A 108 8.98 -3.56 5.34
N GLU A 109 8.65 -2.29 5.54
CA GLU A 109 7.46 -1.68 4.97
C GLU A 109 7.50 -1.67 3.43
N LEU A 110 8.68 -1.39 2.83
CA LEU A 110 8.89 -1.46 1.38
C LEU A 110 8.59 -2.85 0.83
N SER A 111 9.10 -3.90 1.47
CA SER A 111 8.88 -5.28 1.04
C SER A 111 7.40 -5.65 1.05
N VAL A 112 6.69 -5.31 2.13
CA VAL A 112 5.26 -5.60 2.24
C VAL A 112 4.46 -4.78 1.22
N ALA A 113 4.79 -3.49 1.03
CA ALA A 113 4.15 -2.64 0.04
C ALA A 113 4.27 -3.21 -1.39
N TYR A 114 5.47 -3.62 -1.77
CA TYR A 114 5.70 -4.26 -3.06
C TYR A 114 4.98 -5.61 -3.18
N SER A 115 4.87 -6.38 -2.10
CA SER A 115 4.11 -7.62 -2.10
C SER A 115 2.61 -7.39 -2.32
N PHE A 116 2.03 -6.33 -1.73
CA PHE A 116 0.63 -5.94 -1.99
C PHE A 116 0.41 -5.53 -3.44
N LEU A 117 1.30 -4.70 -3.99
CA LEU A 117 1.25 -4.30 -5.39
C LEU A 117 1.36 -5.52 -6.31
N GLY A 118 2.35 -6.37 -6.06
CA GLY A 118 2.55 -7.60 -6.82
C GLY A 118 1.32 -8.51 -6.79
N GLN A 119 0.72 -8.71 -5.62
CA GLN A 119 -0.48 -9.53 -5.45
C GLN A 119 -1.69 -8.92 -6.18
N GLY A 120 -1.92 -7.62 -6.07
CA GLY A 120 -2.99 -6.92 -6.77
C GLY A 120 -2.85 -7.06 -8.28
N TYR A 121 -1.68 -6.78 -8.84
CA TYR A 121 -1.41 -6.95 -10.28
C TYR A 121 -1.53 -8.41 -10.75
N ARG A 122 -1.14 -9.38 -9.92
CA ARG A 122 -1.34 -10.81 -10.21
C ARG A 122 -2.81 -11.15 -10.37
N LEU A 123 -3.64 -10.70 -9.44
CA LEU A 123 -5.08 -10.94 -9.47
C LEU A 123 -5.79 -10.22 -10.62
N LEU A 124 -5.23 -9.11 -11.11
CA LEU A 124 -5.68 -8.43 -12.33
C LEU A 124 -5.09 -9.04 -13.62
N GLY A 125 -4.30 -10.10 -13.53
CA GLY A 125 -3.73 -10.78 -14.68
C GLY A 125 -2.48 -10.14 -15.29
N ASN A 126 -1.96 -9.04 -14.72
CA ASN A 126 -0.71 -8.43 -15.18
C ASN A 126 0.50 -9.11 -14.54
N ASN A 127 0.87 -10.26 -15.07
CA ASN A 127 1.96 -11.08 -14.53
C ASN A 127 3.32 -10.38 -14.63
N ILE A 128 3.53 -9.48 -15.60
CA ILE A 128 4.81 -8.77 -15.78
C ILE A 128 5.01 -7.77 -14.64
N LYS A 129 4.05 -6.87 -14.42
CA LYS A 129 4.12 -5.91 -13.30
C LYS A 129 4.12 -6.63 -11.94
N SER A 130 3.32 -7.68 -11.82
CA SER A 130 3.28 -8.49 -10.61
C SER A 130 4.66 -9.03 -10.26
N LEU A 131 5.35 -9.65 -11.23
CA LEU A 131 6.67 -10.24 -11.00
C LEU A 131 7.73 -9.17 -10.69
N ASP A 132 7.70 -8.03 -11.37
CA ASP A 132 8.57 -6.89 -11.08
C ASP A 132 8.42 -6.39 -9.63
N TYR A 133 7.17 -6.19 -9.17
CA TYR A 133 6.94 -5.76 -7.80
C TYR A 133 7.34 -6.82 -6.78
N HIS A 134 7.09 -8.09 -7.03
CA HIS A 134 7.51 -9.16 -6.12
C HIS A 134 9.04 -9.28 -6.02
N HIS A 135 9.77 -9.12 -7.12
CA HIS A 135 11.24 -9.08 -7.07
C HIS A 135 11.76 -7.88 -6.27
N LYS A 136 11.14 -6.69 -6.44
CA LYS A 136 11.43 -5.52 -5.59
C LYS A 136 11.11 -5.81 -4.11
N GLY A 137 10.05 -6.56 -3.85
CA GLY A 137 9.66 -7.00 -2.51
C GLY A 137 10.72 -7.90 -1.86
N ILE A 138 11.23 -8.90 -2.58
CA ILE A 138 12.33 -9.77 -2.11
C ILE A 138 13.58 -8.95 -1.84
N ALA A 139 14.00 -8.10 -2.79
CA ALA A 139 15.20 -7.27 -2.63
C ALA A 139 15.10 -6.32 -1.43
N ALA A 140 13.94 -5.77 -1.14
CA ALA A 140 13.71 -4.96 0.05
C ALA A 140 13.76 -5.82 1.34
N ALA A 141 13.17 -7.03 1.29
CA ALA A 141 13.21 -7.98 2.42
C ALA A 141 14.65 -8.38 2.77
N GLU A 142 15.46 -8.70 1.77
CA GLU A 142 16.89 -9.03 1.94
C GLU A 142 17.64 -7.85 2.59
N LYS A 143 17.43 -6.62 2.11
CA LYS A 143 18.04 -5.41 2.70
C LYS A 143 17.60 -5.15 4.14
N SER A 144 16.40 -5.60 4.53
CA SER A 144 15.90 -5.44 5.89
C SER A 144 16.59 -6.38 6.88
N GLY A 145 17.16 -7.49 6.42
CA GLY A 145 17.69 -8.57 7.25
C GLY A 145 16.62 -9.35 8.03
N ASN A 146 15.33 -9.03 7.86
CA ASN A 146 14.23 -9.68 8.59
C ASN A 146 13.77 -10.94 7.87
N LEU A 147 14.11 -12.12 8.42
CA LEU A 147 13.82 -13.41 7.81
C LEU A 147 12.32 -13.72 7.71
N SER A 148 11.49 -13.19 8.61
CA SER A 148 10.03 -13.36 8.49
C SER A 148 9.48 -12.62 7.27
N ILE A 149 9.97 -11.42 7.00
CA ILE A 149 9.55 -10.63 5.83
C ILE A 149 10.11 -11.23 4.53
N LEU A 150 11.33 -11.76 4.56
CA LEU A 150 11.90 -12.47 3.41
C LEU A 150 11.06 -13.70 3.06
N ALA A 151 10.73 -14.51 4.07
CA ALA A 151 9.83 -15.66 3.90
C ALA A 151 8.46 -15.25 3.34
N PHE A 152 7.91 -14.15 3.81
CA PHE A 152 6.65 -13.61 3.29
C PHE A 152 6.76 -13.22 1.82
N ALA A 153 7.79 -12.44 1.44
CA ALA A 153 7.98 -11.97 0.07
C ALA A 153 8.21 -13.15 -0.92
N GLU A 154 9.01 -14.14 -0.53
CA GLU A 154 9.23 -15.37 -1.32
C GLU A 154 7.93 -16.17 -1.49
N ASN A 155 7.16 -16.35 -0.40
CA ASN A 155 5.87 -17.03 -0.45
C ASN A 155 4.89 -16.33 -1.40
N GLN A 156 4.81 -14.99 -1.38
CA GLN A 156 3.96 -14.22 -2.29
C GLN A 156 4.43 -14.34 -3.75
N THR A 157 5.74 -14.33 -3.99
CA THR A 157 6.31 -14.51 -5.32
C THR A 157 6.02 -15.89 -5.88
N ALA A 158 6.09 -16.93 -5.04
CA ALA A 158 5.82 -18.31 -5.45
C ALA A 158 4.38 -18.51 -5.98
N HIS A 159 3.40 -17.71 -5.52
CA HIS A 159 2.04 -17.77 -6.05
C HIS A 159 1.96 -17.49 -7.55
N ILE A 160 2.80 -16.60 -8.10
CA ILE A 160 2.80 -16.29 -9.54
C ILE A 160 3.25 -17.53 -10.33
N TYR A 161 4.34 -18.14 -9.90
CA TYR A 161 4.87 -19.32 -10.59
C TYR A 161 3.90 -20.51 -10.48
N LYS A 162 3.21 -20.67 -9.34
CA LYS A 162 2.14 -21.66 -9.18
C LYS A 162 0.99 -21.41 -10.16
N ASP A 163 0.52 -20.15 -10.28
CA ASP A 163 -0.59 -19.81 -11.17
C ASP A 163 -0.24 -19.95 -12.66
N ARG A 164 1.06 -19.90 -12.98
CA ARG A 164 1.60 -20.18 -14.34
C ARG A 164 1.94 -21.65 -14.55
N GLU A 165 1.65 -22.50 -13.57
CA GLU A 165 1.98 -23.94 -13.56
C GLU A 165 3.51 -24.22 -13.66
N GLU A 166 4.35 -23.22 -13.39
CA GLU A 166 5.80 -23.34 -13.26
C GLU A 166 6.15 -23.92 -11.87
N TYR A 167 5.68 -25.14 -11.62
CA TYR A 167 5.67 -25.77 -10.29
C TYR A 167 7.06 -25.91 -9.67
N ASP A 168 8.11 -26.18 -10.46
CA ASP A 168 9.46 -26.32 -9.91
C ASP A 168 9.99 -25.02 -9.31
N LYS A 169 9.73 -23.89 -9.98
CA LYS A 169 10.08 -22.56 -9.44
C LYS A 169 9.24 -22.22 -8.21
N ALA A 170 7.94 -22.52 -8.25
CA ALA A 170 7.06 -22.32 -7.10
C ALA A 170 7.54 -23.14 -5.88
N ILE A 171 7.87 -24.42 -6.08
CA ILE A 171 8.38 -25.31 -5.03
C ILE A 171 9.69 -24.76 -4.45
N SER A 172 10.64 -24.36 -5.29
CA SER A 172 11.90 -23.79 -4.86
C SER A 172 11.70 -22.57 -3.94
N LEU A 173 10.85 -21.63 -4.35
CA LEU A 173 10.55 -20.43 -3.55
C LEU A 173 9.78 -20.75 -2.26
N TYR A 174 8.81 -21.67 -2.29
CA TYR A 174 8.11 -22.09 -1.07
C TYR A 174 9.02 -22.83 -0.09
N LEU A 175 9.99 -23.63 -0.57
CA LEU A 175 10.99 -24.27 0.27
C LEU A 175 11.90 -23.22 0.92
N SER A 176 12.39 -22.25 0.15
CA SER A 176 13.17 -21.12 0.65
C SER A 176 12.37 -20.32 1.70
N ALA A 177 11.12 -19.97 1.38
CA ALA A 177 10.22 -19.29 2.30
C ALA A 177 9.99 -20.07 3.60
N THR A 178 9.86 -21.39 3.51
CA THR A 178 9.72 -22.26 4.69
C THR A 178 10.98 -22.21 5.55
N ALA A 179 12.16 -22.33 4.94
CA ALA A 179 13.44 -22.29 5.65
C ALA A 179 13.70 -20.93 6.31
N HIS A 180 13.37 -19.83 5.66
CA HIS A 180 13.47 -18.48 6.23
C HIS A 180 12.43 -18.26 7.33
N ALA A 181 11.19 -18.73 7.15
CA ALA A 181 10.15 -18.63 8.16
C ALA A 181 10.53 -19.38 9.45
N ASP A 182 11.15 -20.55 9.35
CA ASP A 182 11.59 -21.33 10.52
C ASP A 182 12.59 -20.58 11.38
N LYS A 183 13.51 -19.84 10.74
CA LYS A 183 14.50 -18.99 11.41
C LYS A 183 13.91 -17.65 11.83
N GLY A 184 12.80 -17.24 11.22
CA GLY A 184 12.10 -16.00 11.54
C GLY A 184 11.30 -16.11 12.84
N LYS A 185 10.80 -14.99 13.34
CA LYS A 185 10.06 -14.92 14.61
C LYS A 185 8.53 -14.94 14.43
N ASN A 186 8.02 -14.66 13.23
CA ASN A 186 6.59 -14.57 13.02
C ASN A 186 5.97 -15.96 12.82
N GLU A 187 5.22 -16.42 13.81
CA GLU A 187 4.63 -17.77 13.80
C GLU A 187 3.55 -17.97 12.73
N LYS A 188 2.83 -16.91 12.32
CA LYS A 188 1.80 -17.03 11.26
C LYS A 188 2.44 -17.33 9.91
N ILE A 189 3.54 -16.67 9.60
CA ILE A 189 4.26 -16.88 8.34
C ILE A 189 4.81 -18.31 8.26
N LYS A 190 5.23 -18.90 9.39
CA LYS A 190 5.70 -20.29 9.45
C LYS A 190 4.68 -21.30 8.94
N GLY A 191 3.37 -21.02 9.07
CA GLY A 191 2.31 -21.89 8.58
C GLY A 191 1.94 -21.71 7.11
N TRP A 192 2.16 -20.52 6.54
CA TRP A 192 1.68 -20.21 5.19
C TRP A 192 2.45 -20.91 4.08
N ALA A 193 3.78 -20.83 4.11
CA ALA A 193 4.61 -21.44 3.09
C ALA A 193 4.46 -22.98 3.04
N PRO A 194 4.49 -23.72 4.15
CA PRO A 194 4.19 -25.15 4.14
C PRO A 194 2.78 -25.48 3.62
N SER A 195 1.76 -24.68 3.99
CA SER A 195 0.39 -24.90 3.49
C SER A 195 0.30 -24.80 1.96
N ASN A 196 0.97 -23.78 1.39
CA ASN A 196 1.02 -23.57 -0.05
C ASN A 196 1.87 -24.64 -0.76
N LEU A 197 2.99 -25.03 -0.14
CA LEU A 197 3.86 -26.09 -0.66
C LEU A 197 3.12 -27.42 -0.71
N GLY A 198 2.33 -27.75 0.33
CA GLY A 198 1.45 -28.92 0.35
C GLY A 198 0.47 -28.93 -0.83
N ALA A 199 -0.12 -27.77 -1.14
CA ALA A 199 -1.04 -27.65 -2.29
C ALA A 199 -0.34 -27.88 -3.64
N VAL A 200 0.89 -27.35 -3.82
CA VAL A 200 1.64 -27.57 -5.07
C VAL A 200 2.07 -29.04 -5.21
N TYR A 201 2.49 -29.67 -4.13
CA TYR A 201 2.78 -31.11 -4.16
C TYR A 201 1.54 -31.96 -4.43
N LEU A 202 0.36 -31.59 -3.95
CA LEU A 202 -0.90 -32.21 -4.31
C LEU A 202 -1.20 -32.08 -5.82
N ALA A 203 -1.01 -30.89 -6.38
CA ALA A 203 -1.20 -30.62 -7.80
C ALA A 203 -0.23 -31.43 -8.67
N THR A 204 1.02 -31.59 -8.24
CA THR A 204 2.05 -32.40 -8.92
C THR A 204 2.01 -33.91 -8.56
N ASN A 205 0.98 -34.35 -7.82
CA ASN A 205 0.78 -35.72 -7.39
C ASN A 205 1.89 -36.30 -6.51
N LYS A 206 2.70 -35.45 -5.85
CA LYS A 206 3.73 -35.89 -4.87
C LYS A 206 3.08 -35.99 -3.48
N LEU A 207 2.32 -37.07 -3.26
CA LEU A 207 1.37 -37.19 -2.15
C LEU A 207 2.04 -37.18 -0.78
N ASP A 208 3.17 -37.89 -0.61
CA ASP A 208 3.89 -37.96 0.67
C ASP A 208 4.41 -36.55 1.08
N SER A 209 5.01 -35.83 0.14
CA SER A 209 5.46 -34.45 0.37
C SER A 209 4.27 -33.53 0.67
N SER A 210 3.17 -33.70 -0.06
CA SER A 210 1.95 -32.90 0.17
C SER A 210 1.41 -33.14 1.58
N LEU A 211 1.33 -34.40 2.01
CA LEU A 211 0.86 -34.77 3.35
C LEU A 211 1.78 -34.18 4.43
N MET A 212 3.08 -34.39 4.30
CA MET A 212 4.08 -33.90 5.25
C MET A 212 3.99 -32.37 5.48
N TYR A 213 3.97 -31.60 4.39
CA TYR A 213 3.92 -30.12 4.51
C TYR A 213 2.55 -29.62 4.95
N SER A 214 1.46 -30.24 4.52
CA SER A 214 0.11 -29.88 4.96
C SER A 214 -0.10 -30.19 6.45
N GLN A 215 0.40 -31.33 6.96
CA GLN A 215 0.35 -31.68 8.39
C GLN A 215 1.18 -30.68 9.21
N ARG A 216 2.38 -30.34 8.75
CA ARG A 216 3.20 -29.32 9.40
C ARG A 216 2.46 -27.98 9.53
N ALA A 217 1.80 -27.51 8.47
CA ALA A 217 0.99 -26.31 8.50
C ALA A 217 -0.17 -26.45 9.49
N TYR A 218 -0.84 -27.60 9.50
CA TYR A 218 -1.95 -27.89 10.43
C TYR A 218 -1.52 -27.76 11.90
N GLU A 219 -0.40 -28.37 12.27
CA GLU A 219 0.15 -28.32 13.63
C GLU A 219 0.45 -26.87 14.08
N ILE A 220 1.04 -26.06 13.17
CA ILE A 220 1.32 -24.66 13.43
C ILE A 220 0.02 -23.88 13.68
N PHE A 221 -0.99 -24.03 12.82
CA PHE A 221 -2.24 -23.30 12.96
C PHE A 221 -3.10 -23.77 14.15
N VAL A 222 -3.00 -25.03 14.53
CA VAL A 222 -3.62 -25.54 15.78
C VAL A 222 -2.96 -24.88 16.99
N ARG A 223 -1.64 -24.87 17.07
CA ARG A 223 -0.88 -24.22 18.16
C ARG A 223 -1.21 -22.73 18.27
N LEU A 224 -1.39 -22.04 17.14
CA LEU A 224 -1.76 -20.62 17.09
C LEU A 224 -3.24 -20.36 17.36
N LYS A 225 -4.06 -21.39 17.52
CA LYS A 225 -5.54 -21.30 17.62
C LYS A 225 -6.18 -20.55 16.43
N THR A 226 -5.54 -20.58 15.26
CA THR A 226 -6.02 -19.94 14.03
C THR A 226 -6.52 -20.94 12.99
N ILE A 227 -6.60 -22.23 13.36
CA ILE A 227 -7.00 -23.31 12.46
C ILE A 227 -8.43 -23.12 11.90
N SER A 228 -9.31 -22.43 12.66
CA SER A 228 -10.69 -22.15 12.25
C SER A 228 -10.81 -21.28 11.00
N ASN A 229 -9.73 -20.67 10.54
CA ASN A 229 -9.73 -19.79 9.36
C ASN A 229 -8.91 -20.37 8.19
N ASN A 230 -8.72 -21.70 8.19
CA ASN A 230 -7.84 -22.38 7.23
C ASN A 230 -8.57 -23.39 6.33
N ALA A 231 -9.73 -23.02 5.79
CA ALA A 231 -10.49 -23.85 4.87
C ALA A 231 -9.65 -24.33 3.66
N PHE A 232 -8.70 -23.49 3.18
CA PHE A 232 -7.75 -23.85 2.15
C PHE A 232 -6.90 -25.10 2.54
N LEU A 233 -6.34 -25.08 3.74
CA LEU A 233 -5.53 -26.21 4.24
C LEU A 233 -6.36 -27.48 4.35
N PHE A 234 -7.62 -27.37 4.82
CA PHE A 234 -8.51 -28.52 4.92
C PHE A 234 -8.90 -29.08 3.55
N THR A 235 -9.10 -28.24 2.52
CA THR A 235 -9.33 -28.74 1.16
C THR A 235 -8.11 -29.50 0.64
N ASN A 236 -6.90 -29.04 0.93
CA ASN A 236 -5.67 -29.72 0.54
C ASN A 236 -5.53 -31.10 1.26
N LEU A 237 -5.72 -31.14 2.60
CA LEU A 237 -5.66 -32.38 3.37
C LEU A 237 -6.73 -33.36 2.91
N GLY A 238 -7.96 -32.90 2.66
CA GLY A 238 -9.01 -33.70 2.06
C GLY A 238 -8.62 -34.30 0.72
N GLY A 239 -8.01 -33.48 -0.16
CA GLY A 239 -7.51 -33.94 -1.47
C GLY A 239 -6.39 -34.98 -1.38
N VAL A 240 -5.42 -34.78 -0.49
CA VAL A 240 -4.34 -35.75 -0.27
C VAL A 240 -4.88 -37.07 0.24
N HIS A 241 -5.70 -37.03 1.31
CA HIS A 241 -6.29 -38.26 1.86
C HIS A 241 -7.22 -38.97 0.88
N SER A 242 -7.94 -38.22 0.04
CA SER A 242 -8.75 -38.77 -1.05
C SER A 242 -7.89 -39.53 -2.06
N LYS A 243 -6.75 -38.98 -2.47
CA LYS A 243 -5.83 -39.65 -3.41
C LYS A 243 -5.11 -40.83 -2.78
N LEU A 244 -4.84 -40.81 -1.47
CA LEU A 244 -4.25 -41.92 -0.70
C LEU A 244 -5.27 -43.02 -0.35
N GLY A 245 -6.55 -42.87 -0.67
CA GLY A 245 -7.60 -43.84 -0.34
C GLY A 245 -8.12 -43.77 1.09
N ASN A 246 -7.71 -42.80 1.89
CA ASN A 246 -8.12 -42.64 3.28
C ASN A 246 -9.49 -41.93 3.35
N THR A 247 -10.54 -42.64 2.93
CA THR A 247 -11.91 -42.11 2.78
C THR A 247 -12.44 -41.41 4.02
N PRO A 248 -12.35 -41.94 5.27
CA PRO A 248 -12.90 -41.23 6.44
C PRO A 248 -12.23 -39.89 6.69
N LEU A 249 -10.90 -39.82 6.53
CA LEU A 249 -10.14 -38.55 6.71
C LEU A 249 -10.42 -37.59 5.59
N ALA A 250 -10.50 -38.03 4.33
CA ALA A 250 -10.84 -37.17 3.20
C ALA A 250 -12.18 -36.47 3.41
N ILE A 251 -13.23 -37.25 3.75
CA ILE A 251 -14.57 -36.69 4.01
C ILE A 251 -14.55 -35.74 5.22
N SER A 252 -13.84 -36.08 6.29
CA SER A 252 -13.73 -35.27 7.48
C SER A 252 -13.12 -33.90 7.15
N TYR A 253 -11.98 -33.86 6.45
CA TYR A 253 -11.31 -32.62 6.10
C TYR A 253 -12.11 -31.77 5.11
N PHE A 254 -12.74 -32.33 4.09
CA PHE A 254 -13.63 -31.58 3.21
C PHE A 254 -14.82 -30.98 3.97
N ASN A 255 -15.41 -31.74 4.91
CA ASN A 255 -16.50 -31.22 5.74
C ASN A 255 -15.99 -30.09 6.67
N MET A 256 -14.78 -30.18 7.21
CA MET A 256 -14.18 -29.06 7.98
C MET A 256 -14.04 -27.81 7.11
N ALA A 257 -13.57 -27.93 5.86
CA ALA A 257 -13.47 -26.81 4.92
C ALA A 257 -14.85 -26.19 4.62
N ILE A 258 -15.85 -27.04 4.38
CA ILE A 258 -17.24 -26.61 4.14
C ILE A 258 -17.79 -25.88 5.36
N ASN A 259 -17.69 -26.47 6.56
CA ASN A 259 -18.24 -25.88 7.79
C ASN A 259 -17.60 -24.53 8.13
N GLN A 260 -16.32 -24.33 7.86
CA GLN A 260 -15.67 -23.04 8.03
C GLN A 260 -16.05 -21.99 6.98
N SER A 261 -16.57 -22.42 5.83
CA SER A 261 -16.89 -21.54 4.72
C SER A 261 -18.38 -21.23 4.62
N VAL A 262 -19.27 -22.05 5.19
CA VAL A 262 -20.72 -21.81 5.21
C VAL A 262 -21.04 -20.53 5.98
N GLY A 263 -21.84 -19.63 5.38
CA GLY A 263 -22.24 -18.36 6.00
C GLY A 263 -21.14 -17.29 6.01
N THR A 264 -20.03 -17.54 5.34
CA THR A 264 -18.93 -16.60 5.17
C THR A 264 -18.81 -16.12 3.71
N PRO A 265 -18.08 -15.02 3.41
CA PRO A 265 -17.78 -14.62 2.04
C PRO A 265 -16.85 -15.60 1.28
N ASN A 266 -16.40 -16.66 1.92
CA ASN A 266 -15.42 -17.63 1.36
C ASN A 266 -16.06 -18.63 0.38
N ILE A 267 -16.82 -18.13 -0.60
CA ILE A 267 -17.51 -18.91 -1.65
C ILE A 267 -16.52 -19.87 -2.35
N ARG A 268 -15.30 -19.45 -2.61
CA ARG A 268 -14.26 -20.26 -3.24
C ARG A 268 -14.00 -21.56 -2.49
N TYR A 269 -13.73 -21.48 -1.19
CA TYR A 269 -13.38 -22.69 -0.40
C TYR A 269 -14.60 -23.57 -0.13
N LEU A 270 -15.79 -22.98 -0.03
CA LEU A 270 -17.04 -23.73 0.05
C LEU A 270 -17.26 -24.57 -1.21
N THR A 271 -17.05 -23.96 -2.39
CA THR A 271 -17.16 -24.65 -3.68
C THR A 271 -16.09 -25.73 -3.82
N MET A 272 -14.84 -25.43 -3.43
CA MET A 272 -13.74 -26.41 -3.46
C MET A 272 -14.00 -27.60 -2.54
N GLY A 273 -14.57 -27.39 -1.36
CA GLY A 273 -14.94 -28.44 -0.43
C GLY A 273 -16.00 -29.39 -1.03
N TYR A 274 -17.08 -28.84 -1.61
CA TYR A 274 -18.11 -29.63 -2.27
C TYR A 274 -17.56 -30.34 -3.53
N THR A 275 -16.75 -29.68 -4.34
CA THR A 275 -16.10 -30.28 -5.51
C THR A 275 -15.18 -31.44 -5.10
N GLY A 276 -14.37 -31.23 -4.03
CA GLY A 276 -13.50 -32.27 -3.50
C GLY A 276 -14.26 -33.51 -3.01
N LEU A 277 -15.41 -33.31 -2.34
CA LEU A 277 -16.30 -34.46 -1.99
C LEU A 277 -16.87 -35.15 -3.23
N ALA A 278 -17.30 -34.39 -4.23
CA ALA A 278 -17.85 -34.93 -5.48
C ALA A 278 -16.80 -35.80 -6.21
N GLU A 279 -15.58 -35.28 -6.37
CA GLU A 279 -14.47 -36.03 -6.98
C GLU A 279 -14.06 -37.26 -6.14
N HIS A 280 -14.06 -37.12 -4.81
CA HIS A 280 -13.79 -38.22 -3.91
C HIS A 280 -14.79 -39.37 -4.11
N TYR A 281 -16.10 -39.08 -4.05
CA TYR A 281 -17.14 -40.07 -4.21
C TYR A 281 -17.15 -40.70 -5.62
N GLN A 282 -16.83 -39.92 -6.66
CA GLN A 282 -16.67 -40.45 -8.03
C GLN A 282 -15.51 -41.46 -8.10
N ARG A 283 -14.38 -41.14 -7.49
CA ARG A 283 -13.21 -42.06 -7.44
C ARG A 283 -13.53 -43.39 -6.81
N PHE A 284 -14.43 -43.42 -5.84
CA PHE A 284 -14.85 -44.65 -5.15
C PHE A 284 -16.18 -45.21 -5.67
N ASN A 285 -16.58 -44.82 -6.90
CA ASN A 285 -17.78 -45.30 -7.60
C ASN A 285 -19.11 -45.06 -6.84
N GLN A 286 -19.15 -44.04 -5.96
CA GLN A 286 -20.36 -43.64 -5.24
C GLN A 286 -21.06 -42.52 -6.00
N THR A 287 -21.64 -42.86 -7.15
CA THR A 287 -22.17 -41.94 -8.15
C THR A 287 -23.22 -40.97 -7.57
N ASP A 288 -24.18 -41.49 -6.78
CA ASP A 288 -25.27 -40.64 -6.22
C ASP A 288 -24.71 -39.54 -5.30
N SER A 289 -23.75 -39.89 -4.44
CA SER A 289 -23.08 -38.92 -3.57
C SER A 289 -22.26 -37.92 -4.38
N SER A 290 -21.56 -38.38 -5.41
CA SER A 290 -20.80 -37.55 -6.33
C SER A 290 -21.71 -36.51 -7.00
N VAL A 291 -22.83 -36.96 -7.60
CA VAL A 291 -23.83 -36.07 -8.21
C VAL A 291 -24.41 -35.08 -7.22
N PHE A 292 -24.73 -35.52 -6.00
CA PHE A 292 -25.27 -34.65 -4.95
C PHE A 292 -24.32 -33.50 -4.61
N TYR A 293 -23.03 -33.77 -4.37
CA TYR A 293 -22.06 -32.74 -4.00
C TYR A 293 -21.65 -31.87 -5.19
N ALA A 294 -21.55 -32.43 -6.40
CA ALA A 294 -21.29 -31.64 -7.60
C ALA A 294 -22.42 -30.62 -7.86
N LYS A 295 -23.69 -31.02 -7.70
CA LYS A 295 -24.82 -30.09 -7.79
C LYS A 295 -24.80 -29.02 -6.71
N LYS A 296 -24.38 -29.34 -5.47
CA LYS A 296 -24.18 -28.35 -4.41
C LYS A 296 -23.09 -27.35 -4.76
N ALA A 297 -21.95 -27.81 -5.29
CA ALA A 297 -20.87 -26.93 -5.72
C ALA A 297 -21.34 -25.90 -6.78
N ILE A 298 -22.10 -26.36 -7.79
CA ILE A 298 -22.68 -25.47 -8.81
C ILE A 298 -23.66 -24.48 -8.18
N ALA A 299 -24.52 -24.94 -7.28
CA ALA A 299 -25.55 -24.08 -6.66
C ALA A 299 -24.93 -22.93 -5.82
N VAL A 300 -23.77 -23.15 -5.19
CA VAL A 300 -23.07 -22.15 -4.38
C VAL A 300 -22.60 -20.96 -5.22
N VAL A 301 -22.14 -21.20 -6.45
CA VAL A 301 -21.56 -20.17 -7.32
C VAL A 301 -22.57 -19.58 -8.34
N ASN A 302 -23.77 -20.13 -8.38
CA ASN A 302 -24.79 -19.65 -9.30
C ASN A 302 -25.12 -18.17 -9.02
N ASN A 303 -25.16 -17.36 -10.07
CA ASN A 303 -25.38 -15.90 -9.98
C ASN A 303 -24.35 -15.13 -9.12
N THR A 304 -23.13 -15.65 -9.02
CA THR A 304 -22.01 -14.97 -8.35
C THR A 304 -20.89 -14.64 -9.35
N PRO A 305 -20.00 -13.69 -9.07
CA PRO A 305 -18.79 -13.46 -9.88
C PRO A 305 -17.86 -14.66 -9.96
N PHE A 306 -18.06 -15.66 -9.11
CA PHE A 306 -17.26 -16.89 -9.02
C PHE A 306 -17.85 -18.04 -9.83
N PHE A 307 -18.78 -17.79 -10.75
CA PHE A 307 -19.47 -18.82 -11.55
C PHE A 307 -18.48 -19.73 -12.31
N TYR A 308 -17.32 -19.21 -12.71
CA TYR A 308 -16.27 -20.00 -13.35
C TYR A 308 -15.78 -21.21 -12.51
N LEU A 309 -15.96 -21.17 -11.17
CA LEU A 309 -15.58 -22.29 -10.28
C LEU A 309 -16.48 -23.53 -10.46
N CYS A 310 -17.62 -23.40 -11.12
CA CYS A 310 -18.45 -24.56 -11.43
C CYS A 310 -17.97 -25.38 -12.63
N SER A 311 -16.87 -24.97 -13.29
CA SER A 311 -16.29 -25.73 -14.43
C SER A 311 -16.04 -27.19 -14.07
N LYS A 312 -15.27 -27.45 -13.01
CA LYS A 312 -14.90 -28.81 -12.59
C LYS A 312 -16.11 -29.68 -12.18
N PRO A 313 -17.03 -29.24 -11.29
CA PRO A 313 -18.22 -30.02 -10.97
C PRO A 313 -19.18 -30.20 -12.15
N ALA A 314 -19.22 -29.25 -13.10
CA ALA A 314 -20.05 -29.40 -14.30
C ALA A 314 -19.46 -30.42 -15.29
N GLU A 315 -18.13 -30.43 -15.48
CA GLU A 315 -17.41 -31.44 -16.21
C GLU A 315 -17.70 -32.84 -15.63
N LEU A 316 -17.52 -32.99 -14.31
CA LEU A 316 -17.79 -34.24 -13.61
C LEU A 316 -19.22 -34.78 -13.82
N LEU A 317 -20.23 -33.90 -13.76
CA LEU A 317 -21.61 -34.27 -14.02
C LEU A 317 -21.86 -34.61 -15.50
N THR A 318 -21.18 -33.95 -16.42
CA THR A 318 -21.23 -34.27 -17.84
C THR A 318 -20.74 -35.70 -18.07
N ASP A 319 -19.58 -36.04 -17.53
CA ASP A 319 -18.98 -37.39 -17.65
C ASP A 319 -19.85 -38.47 -17.02
N ILE A 320 -20.44 -38.20 -15.84
CA ILE A 320 -21.34 -39.13 -15.16
C ILE A 320 -22.60 -39.45 -15.99
N TYR A 321 -23.18 -38.40 -16.60
CA TYR A 321 -24.43 -38.55 -17.34
C TYR A 321 -24.25 -38.95 -18.81
N GLU A 322 -23.05 -38.86 -19.38
CA GLU A 322 -22.77 -39.07 -20.79
C GLU A 322 -23.38 -40.38 -21.35
N LYS A 323 -23.32 -41.45 -20.58
CA LYS A 323 -23.83 -42.80 -21.02
C LYS A 323 -25.24 -43.11 -20.55
N THR A 324 -25.83 -42.25 -19.68
CA THR A 324 -27.08 -42.62 -18.98
C THR A 324 -28.23 -41.63 -19.24
N ASN A 325 -27.94 -40.36 -19.49
CA ASN A 325 -28.97 -39.35 -19.62
C ASN A 325 -28.50 -38.18 -20.51
N CYS A 326 -28.91 -38.23 -21.79
CA CYS A 326 -28.52 -37.24 -22.79
C CYS A 326 -28.91 -35.78 -22.40
N ASP A 327 -30.12 -35.58 -21.85
CA ASP A 327 -30.60 -34.24 -21.45
C ASP A 327 -29.74 -33.65 -20.33
N SER A 328 -29.38 -34.51 -19.33
CA SER A 328 -28.50 -34.08 -18.26
C SER A 328 -27.09 -33.81 -18.76
N THR A 329 -26.56 -34.63 -19.66
CA THR A 329 -25.27 -34.41 -20.32
C THR A 329 -25.23 -33.06 -21.02
N LEU A 330 -26.22 -32.79 -21.86
CA LEU A 330 -26.32 -31.49 -22.57
C LEU A 330 -26.43 -30.30 -21.59
N LYS A 331 -27.25 -30.46 -20.55
CA LYS A 331 -27.39 -29.43 -19.48
C LYS A 331 -26.06 -29.09 -18.84
N TYR A 332 -25.31 -30.09 -18.37
CA TYR A 332 -24.07 -29.84 -17.64
C TYR A 332 -22.91 -29.46 -18.56
N ALA A 333 -22.84 -29.97 -19.78
CA ALA A 333 -21.94 -29.48 -20.83
C ALA A 333 -22.16 -28.01 -21.16
N LYS A 334 -23.44 -27.55 -21.20
CA LYS A 334 -23.76 -26.11 -21.34
C LYS A 334 -23.27 -25.29 -20.14
N ILE A 335 -23.44 -25.78 -18.91
CA ILE A 335 -22.95 -25.11 -17.70
C ILE A 335 -21.42 -25.05 -17.73
N PHE A 336 -20.74 -26.12 -18.11
CA PHE A 336 -19.28 -26.15 -18.27
C PHE A 336 -18.81 -25.11 -19.27
N LYS A 337 -19.43 -25.01 -20.44
CA LYS A 337 -19.14 -23.98 -21.44
C LYS A 337 -19.36 -22.57 -20.89
N MET A 338 -20.50 -22.33 -20.23
CA MET A 338 -20.80 -21.04 -19.62
C MET A 338 -19.78 -20.69 -18.52
N ALA A 339 -19.27 -21.65 -17.78
CA ALA A 339 -18.22 -21.44 -16.78
C ALA A 339 -16.89 -21.01 -17.43
N ALA A 340 -16.53 -21.65 -18.56
CA ALA A 340 -15.36 -21.25 -19.34
C ALA A 340 -15.49 -19.84 -19.93
N ASP A 341 -16.69 -19.50 -20.47
CA ASP A 341 -17.01 -18.18 -20.97
C ASP A 341 -16.97 -17.12 -19.84
N SER A 342 -17.47 -17.47 -18.65
CA SER A 342 -17.43 -16.63 -17.45
C SER A 342 -15.98 -16.36 -17.01
N LEU A 343 -15.12 -17.36 -17.09
CA LEU A 343 -13.68 -17.17 -16.78
C LEU A 343 -13.04 -16.19 -17.78
N ASN A 344 -13.33 -16.33 -19.07
CA ASN A 344 -12.81 -15.44 -20.10
C ASN A 344 -13.35 -13.99 -19.92
N SER A 345 -14.65 -13.84 -19.67
CA SER A 345 -15.25 -12.53 -19.34
C SER A 345 -14.64 -11.91 -18.08
N SER A 346 -14.38 -12.71 -17.05
CA SER A 346 -13.69 -12.24 -15.84
C SER A 346 -12.29 -11.75 -16.15
N LYS A 347 -11.52 -12.46 -16.98
CA LYS A 347 -10.19 -12.03 -17.43
C LYS A 347 -10.24 -10.72 -18.22
N VAL A 348 -11.21 -10.58 -19.14
CA VAL A 348 -11.41 -9.34 -19.90
C VAL A 348 -11.76 -8.18 -18.97
N ASN A 349 -12.69 -8.38 -18.03
CA ASN A 349 -13.04 -7.36 -17.04
C ASN A 349 -11.85 -6.97 -16.16
N GLN A 350 -11.01 -7.93 -15.76
CA GLN A 350 -9.77 -7.67 -15.05
C GLN A 350 -8.79 -6.83 -15.88
N GLN A 351 -8.68 -7.10 -17.20
CA GLN A 351 -7.85 -6.30 -18.10
C GLN A 351 -8.37 -4.87 -18.26
N ILE A 352 -9.69 -4.69 -18.40
CA ILE A 352 -10.32 -3.37 -18.47
C ILE A 352 -10.06 -2.61 -17.16
N LEU A 353 -10.29 -3.25 -16.02
CA LEU A 353 -10.04 -2.65 -14.70
C LEU A 353 -8.57 -2.25 -14.55
N LEU A 354 -7.65 -3.09 -15.02
CA LEU A 354 -6.22 -2.80 -15.04
C LEU A 354 -5.89 -1.57 -15.89
N MET A 355 -6.44 -1.48 -17.11
CA MET A 355 -6.23 -0.33 -18.00
C MET A 355 -6.76 0.96 -17.38
N THR A 356 -7.96 0.93 -16.80
CA THR A 356 -8.57 2.08 -16.12
C THR A 356 -7.70 2.51 -14.94
N PHE A 357 -7.27 1.56 -14.13
CA PHE A 357 -6.43 1.84 -12.96
C PHE A 357 -5.05 2.39 -13.35
N ASP A 358 -4.41 1.81 -14.37
CA ASP A 358 -3.12 2.31 -14.88
C ASP A 358 -3.25 3.75 -15.43
N GLU A 359 -4.37 4.07 -16.08
CA GLU A 359 -4.66 5.44 -16.55
C GLU A 359 -4.88 6.41 -15.38
N ASP A 360 -5.63 6.01 -14.34
CA ASP A 360 -5.83 6.81 -13.14
C ASP A 360 -4.52 7.09 -12.41
N LEU A 361 -3.64 6.08 -12.30
CA LEU A 361 -2.29 6.27 -11.74
C LEU A 361 -1.47 7.25 -12.58
N ARG A 362 -1.48 7.10 -13.91
CA ARG A 362 -0.80 8.01 -14.80
C ARG A 362 -1.29 9.45 -14.63
N GLN A 363 -2.61 9.65 -14.50
CA GLN A 363 -3.18 10.97 -14.28
C GLN A 363 -2.75 11.55 -12.92
N GLN A 364 -2.70 10.72 -11.87
CA GLN A 364 -2.20 11.16 -10.55
C GLN A 364 -0.71 11.54 -10.61
N GLU A 365 0.12 10.79 -11.32
CA GLU A 365 1.54 11.10 -11.51
C GLU A 365 1.72 12.42 -12.25
N VAL A 366 0.99 12.62 -13.36
CA VAL A 366 1.00 13.89 -14.12
C VAL A 366 0.51 15.07 -13.27
N ALA A 367 -0.52 14.86 -12.46
CA ALA A 367 -1.01 15.90 -11.55
C ALA A 367 0.03 16.24 -10.46
N ALA A 368 0.69 15.23 -9.88
CA ALA A 368 1.75 15.41 -8.90
C ALA A 368 2.98 16.13 -9.50
N GLU A 369 3.34 15.80 -10.73
CA GLU A 369 4.44 16.46 -11.47
C GLU A 369 4.11 17.95 -11.72
N LYS A 370 2.90 18.28 -12.19
CA LYS A 370 2.44 19.67 -12.36
C LYS A 370 2.48 20.46 -11.06
N ILE A 371 2.08 19.86 -9.93
CA ILE A 371 2.16 20.50 -8.62
C ILE A 371 3.62 20.79 -8.25
N LYS A 372 4.51 19.80 -8.49
CA LYS A 372 5.95 19.95 -8.23
C LYS A 372 6.57 21.04 -9.09
N GLU A 373 6.25 21.08 -10.38
CA GLU A 373 6.70 22.14 -11.30
C GLU A 373 6.19 23.53 -10.86
N ALA A 374 4.91 23.61 -10.48
CA ALA A 374 4.35 24.86 -9.97
C ALA A 374 5.05 25.35 -8.69
N GLN A 375 5.38 24.42 -7.78
CA GLN A 375 6.15 24.73 -6.56
C GLN A 375 7.57 25.20 -6.90
N GLN A 376 8.26 24.50 -7.81
CA GLN A 376 9.60 24.91 -8.27
C GLN A 376 9.56 26.29 -8.96
N ARG A 377 8.56 26.54 -9.80
CA ARG A 377 8.37 27.84 -10.44
C ARG A 377 8.15 28.95 -9.41
N LYS A 378 7.34 28.71 -8.38
CA LYS A 378 7.12 29.64 -7.27
C LYS A 378 8.43 29.92 -6.51
N GLN A 379 9.21 28.89 -6.21
CA GLN A 379 10.53 29.05 -5.56
C GLN A 379 11.50 29.84 -6.44
N ASN A 380 11.57 29.54 -7.74
CA ASN A 380 12.42 30.28 -8.68
C ASN A 380 12.05 31.76 -8.77
N ILE A 381 10.75 32.09 -8.77
CA ILE A 381 10.27 33.46 -8.72
C ILE A 381 10.69 34.14 -7.41
N GLN A 382 10.58 33.48 -6.26
CA GLN A 382 11.03 33.99 -4.97
C GLN A 382 12.53 34.26 -4.97
N TYR A 383 13.36 33.35 -5.51
CA TYR A 383 14.81 33.57 -5.64
C TYR A 383 15.13 34.75 -6.57
N ALA A 384 14.41 34.88 -7.69
CA ALA A 384 14.58 36.04 -8.60
C ALA A 384 14.23 37.37 -7.95
N LEU A 385 13.14 37.43 -7.17
CA LEU A 385 12.75 38.63 -6.42
C LEU A 385 13.76 38.95 -5.32
N LEU A 386 14.29 37.97 -4.61
CA LEU A 386 15.35 38.17 -3.63
C LEU A 386 16.63 38.72 -4.28
N ALA A 387 17.03 38.15 -5.43
CA ALA A 387 18.17 38.65 -6.20
C ALA A 387 18.00 40.11 -6.62
N LEU A 388 16.81 40.45 -7.16
CA LEU A 388 16.48 41.82 -7.55
C LEU A 388 16.51 42.77 -6.35
N GLY A 389 15.99 42.35 -5.19
CA GLY A 389 16.03 43.11 -3.95
C GLY A 389 17.46 43.42 -3.49
N ILE A 390 18.35 42.39 -3.54
CA ILE A 390 19.76 42.54 -3.18
C ILE A 390 20.49 43.51 -4.14
N ILE A 391 20.28 43.32 -5.45
CA ILE A 391 20.86 44.21 -6.46
C ILE A 391 20.41 45.65 -6.23
N SER A 392 19.11 45.85 -5.98
CA SER A 392 18.53 47.17 -5.68
C SER A 392 19.13 47.77 -4.40
N PHE A 393 19.29 46.96 -3.35
CA PHE A 393 19.92 47.37 -2.08
C PHE A 393 21.38 47.79 -2.30
N VAL A 394 22.17 47.02 -3.04
CA VAL A 394 23.56 47.35 -3.37
C VAL A 394 23.66 48.67 -4.16
N ILE A 395 22.80 48.86 -5.17
CA ILE A 395 22.76 50.10 -5.97
C ILE A 395 22.40 51.27 -5.07
N LEU A 396 21.38 51.16 -4.22
CA LEU A 396 20.95 52.21 -3.28
C LEU A 396 22.06 52.53 -2.27
N PHE A 397 22.73 51.51 -1.74
CA PHE A 397 23.88 51.67 -0.84
C PHE A 397 25.01 52.45 -1.51
N LEU A 398 25.39 52.07 -2.74
CA LEU A 398 26.43 52.77 -3.49
C LEU A 398 26.03 54.24 -3.80
N ALA A 399 24.76 54.51 -4.11
CA ALA A 399 24.24 55.84 -4.37
C ALA A 399 24.24 56.72 -3.12
N LEU A 400 23.77 56.21 -1.97
CA LEU A 400 23.76 56.91 -0.69
C LEU A 400 25.19 57.12 -0.15
N SER A 401 26.05 56.16 -0.24
CA SER A 401 27.46 56.25 0.13
C SER A 401 28.20 57.34 -0.65
N ARG A 402 27.80 57.54 -1.92
CA ARG A 402 28.38 58.52 -2.81
C ARG A 402 27.94 59.95 -2.48
N ARG A 403 26.75 60.18 -1.89
CA ARG A 403 26.14 61.50 -1.73
C ARG A 403 26.13 62.01 -0.30
N HIS A 404 25.98 61.16 0.71
CA HIS A 404 25.67 61.59 2.09
C HIS A 404 26.59 61.02 3.18
N ILE A 405 27.32 59.91 2.95
CA ILE A 405 28.10 59.28 4.01
C ILE A 405 29.55 59.72 3.94
N THR A 406 29.96 60.55 4.91
CA THR A 406 31.32 61.09 5.03
C THR A 406 32.16 60.33 6.07
N ASN A 407 31.55 59.52 6.90
CA ASN A 407 32.24 58.76 7.97
C ASN A 407 32.72 57.40 7.45
N THR A 408 34.03 57.18 7.43
CA THR A 408 34.67 55.93 6.97
C THR A 408 34.22 54.69 7.77
N LYS A 409 33.95 54.85 9.09
CA LYS A 409 33.48 53.73 9.95
C LYS A 409 32.07 53.27 9.54
N VAL A 410 31.20 54.21 9.15
CA VAL A 410 29.82 53.87 8.67
C VAL A 410 29.88 53.16 7.32
N ILE A 411 30.78 53.56 6.41
CA ILE A 411 30.97 52.91 5.12
C ILE A 411 31.45 51.43 5.31
N GLN A 412 32.42 51.23 6.23
CA GLN A 412 32.91 49.91 6.55
C GLN A 412 31.81 49.00 7.16
N PHE A 413 31.06 49.51 8.15
CA PHE A 413 29.96 48.76 8.77
C PHE A 413 28.91 48.34 7.75
N LEU A 414 28.46 49.28 6.90
CA LEU A 414 27.47 48.99 5.85
C LEU A 414 28.02 48.03 4.76
N GLY A 415 29.34 48.07 4.48
CA GLY A 415 30.01 47.14 3.60
C GLY A 415 29.96 45.69 4.14
N VAL A 416 30.20 45.53 5.44
CA VAL A 416 30.11 44.21 6.12
C VAL A 416 28.66 43.71 6.09
N VAL A 417 27.68 44.55 6.35
CA VAL A 417 26.26 44.17 6.29
C VAL A 417 25.86 43.75 4.86
N ALA A 418 26.28 44.52 3.85
CA ALA A 418 26.01 44.19 2.44
C ALA A 418 26.62 42.84 2.06
N LEU A 419 27.82 42.51 2.55
CA LEU A 419 28.46 41.22 2.34
C LEU A 419 27.70 40.09 2.99
N LEU A 420 27.29 40.22 4.24
CA LEU A 420 26.51 39.20 4.95
C LEU A 420 25.23 38.89 4.19
N VAL A 421 24.53 39.90 3.67
CA VAL A 421 23.32 39.68 2.86
C VAL A 421 23.64 38.96 1.55
N VAL A 422 24.74 39.28 0.87
CA VAL A 422 25.17 38.61 -0.35
C VAL A 422 25.57 37.15 -0.04
N PHE A 423 26.29 36.93 1.07
CA PHE A 423 26.69 35.58 1.51
C PHE A 423 25.47 34.68 1.80
N GLU A 424 24.52 35.20 2.55
CA GLU A 424 23.29 34.45 2.88
C GLU A 424 22.46 34.16 1.64
N PHE A 425 22.39 35.08 0.70
CA PHE A 425 21.75 34.83 -0.59
C PHE A 425 22.48 33.73 -1.41
N LEU A 426 23.80 33.78 -1.45
CA LEU A 426 24.60 32.76 -2.13
C LEU A 426 24.42 31.38 -1.49
N ASN A 427 24.34 31.37 -0.18
CA ASN A 427 24.06 30.15 0.59
C ASN A 427 22.70 29.57 0.22
N LEU A 428 21.64 30.39 0.22
CA LEU A 428 20.29 29.98 -0.20
C LEU A 428 20.25 29.51 -1.67
N LEU A 429 20.97 30.17 -2.56
CA LEU A 429 21.02 29.80 -3.99
C LEU A 429 21.75 28.48 -4.22
N LEU A 430 22.86 28.26 -3.50
CA LEU A 430 23.70 27.08 -3.68
C LEU A 430 23.19 25.86 -2.89
N HIS A 431 22.36 26.07 -1.87
CA HIS A 431 21.85 25.03 -0.99
C HIS A 431 21.25 23.84 -1.76
N PRO A 432 20.30 24.00 -2.71
CA PRO A 432 19.73 22.86 -3.46
C PRO A 432 20.74 22.14 -4.35
N PHE A 433 21.78 22.83 -4.82
CA PHE A 433 22.86 22.27 -5.60
C PHE A 433 23.85 21.47 -4.71
N LEU A 434 24.19 22.02 -3.57
CA LEU A 434 25.04 21.37 -2.57
C LEU A 434 24.38 20.12 -2.01
N GLU A 435 23.08 20.19 -1.72
CA GLU A 435 22.28 19.07 -1.23
C GLU A 435 22.29 17.88 -2.21
N ARG A 436 22.21 18.17 -3.51
CA ARG A 436 22.29 17.17 -4.57
C ARG A 436 23.68 16.51 -4.67
N ILE A 437 24.75 17.30 -4.57
CA ILE A 437 26.15 16.79 -4.70
C ILE A 437 26.58 16.04 -3.45
N THR A 438 26.16 16.50 -2.28
CA THR A 438 26.54 15.90 -0.99
C THR A 438 25.65 14.70 -0.61
N HIS A 439 24.68 14.32 -1.46
CA HIS A 439 23.71 13.26 -1.19
C HIS A 439 23.04 13.42 0.18
N HIS A 440 22.67 14.65 0.55
CA HIS A 440 22.05 15.00 1.84
C HIS A 440 22.95 14.68 3.08
N ASN A 441 24.27 14.55 2.89
CA ASN A 441 25.20 14.32 4.01
C ASN A 441 25.50 15.65 4.70
N PRO A 442 25.10 15.86 5.99
CA PRO A 442 25.26 17.14 6.68
C PRO A 442 26.73 17.55 6.84
N ILE A 443 27.65 16.59 7.01
CA ILE A 443 29.08 16.86 7.19
C ILE A 443 29.69 17.40 5.91
N LEU A 444 29.41 16.76 4.78
CA LEU A 444 29.89 17.20 3.47
C LEU A 444 29.32 18.56 3.10
N MET A 445 28.04 18.82 3.43
CA MET A 445 27.38 20.10 3.19
C MET A 445 28.00 21.22 4.03
N LEU A 446 28.28 20.98 5.31
CA LEU A 446 28.98 21.94 6.16
C LEU A 446 30.38 22.23 5.64
N LEU A 447 31.11 21.22 5.20
CA LEU A 447 32.46 21.36 4.67
C LEU A 447 32.47 22.19 3.36
N ALA A 448 31.51 21.98 2.48
CA ALA A 448 31.32 22.77 1.27
C ALA A 448 31.01 24.25 1.58
N LEU A 449 30.14 24.52 2.56
CA LEU A 449 29.81 25.88 3.00
C LEU A 449 31.02 26.57 3.61
N VAL A 450 31.83 25.89 4.39
CA VAL A 450 33.08 26.42 4.95
C VAL A 450 34.08 26.76 3.85
N CYS A 451 34.21 25.92 2.80
CA CYS A 451 35.07 26.20 1.65
C CYS A 451 34.58 27.47 0.88
N ILE A 452 33.27 27.62 0.68
CA ILE A 452 32.70 28.79 0.03
C ILE A 452 32.96 30.05 0.86
N ALA A 453 32.77 29.99 2.18
CA ALA A 453 33.07 31.11 3.08
C ALA A 453 34.55 31.47 3.05
N ALA A 454 35.46 30.49 3.06
CA ALA A 454 36.90 30.70 2.98
C ALA A 454 37.35 31.42 1.69
N LEU A 455 36.64 31.20 0.56
CA LEU A 455 36.90 31.88 -0.69
C LEU A 455 36.30 33.30 -0.72
N LEU A 456 35.13 33.49 -0.11
CA LEU A 456 34.41 34.79 -0.11
C LEU A 456 35.05 35.84 0.81
N VAL A 457 35.61 35.43 1.95
CA VAL A 457 36.22 36.35 2.92
C VAL A 457 37.43 37.13 2.34
N PRO A 458 38.41 36.51 1.66
CA PRO A 458 39.51 37.24 1.02
C PRO A 458 39.04 38.13 -0.15
N LEU A 459 38.07 37.64 -0.91
CA LEU A 459 37.50 38.42 -2.02
C LEU A 459 36.79 39.67 -1.50
N HIS A 460 36.05 39.55 -0.39
CA HIS A 460 35.41 40.67 0.28
C HIS A 460 36.46 41.69 0.72
N HIS A 461 37.51 41.30 1.42
CA HIS A 461 38.55 42.20 1.89
C HIS A 461 39.22 42.96 0.75
N LYS A 462 39.45 42.31 -0.42
CA LYS A 462 39.97 42.97 -1.62
C LYS A 462 38.96 43.99 -2.16
N LEU A 463 37.68 43.63 -2.29
CA LEU A 463 36.64 44.50 -2.80
C LEU A 463 36.35 45.69 -1.85
N GLU A 464 36.34 45.45 -0.55
CA GLU A 464 36.19 46.48 0.48
C GLU A 464 37.35 47.50 0.41
N LYS A 465 38.59 47.01 0.34
CA LYS A 465 39.78 47.88 0.22
C LYS A 465 39.79 48.71 -1.04
N LEU A 466 39.42 48.13 -2.19
CA LEU A 466 39.27 48.81 -3.46
C LEU A 466 38.14 49.85 -3.46
N ALA A 467 36.97 49.49 -2.90
CA ALA A 467 35.81 50.38 -2.83
C ALA A 467 36.05 51.54 -1.88
N THR A 468 36.60 51.26 -0.69
CA THR A 468 36.89 52.26 0.36
C THR A 468 37.96 53.23 -0.14
N HIS A 469 39.05 52.73 -0.75
CA HIS A 469 40.11 53.58 -1.27
C HIS A 469 39.60 54.53 -2.38
N LYS A 470 38.85 54.01 -3.37
CA LYS A 470 38.29 54.81 -4.47
C LYS A 470 37.24 55.84 -3.96
N LEU A 471 36.37 55.47 -2.99
CA LEU A 471 35.37 56.34 -2.43
C LEU A 471 35.99 57.45 -1.57
N VAL A 472 37.00 57.12 -0.75
CA VAL A 472 37.72 58.09 0.08
C VAL A 472 38.51 59.09 -0.75
N GLU A 473 39.26 58.66 -1.78
CA GLU A 473 39.98 59.53 -2.70
C GLU A 473 39.04 60.48 -3.46
N LYS A 474 37.91 59.93 -3.96
CA LYS A 474 36.92 60.73 -4.69
C LYS A 474 36.24 61.76 -3.77
N ASN A 475 35.91 61.39 -2.52
CA ASN A 475 35.34 62.31 -1.55
C ASN A 475 36.35 63.40 -1.11
N LYS A 476 37.66 63.07 -0.98
CA LYS A 476 38.73 64.06 -0.76
C LYS A 476 38.82 65.01 -1.92
N ALA A 477 38.79 64.53 -3.16
CA ALA A 477 38.83 65.36 -4.35
C ALA A 477 37.64 66.32 -4.45
N ILE A 478 36.42 65.89 -4.17
CA ILE A 478 35.21 66.72 -4.16
C ILE A 478 35.25 67.76 -3.06
N ARG A 479 35.74 67.40 -1.85
CA ARG A 479 35.93 68.37 -0.76
C ARG A 479 36.99 69.37 -1.05
N LEU A 480 38.08 69.00 -1.69
CA LEU A 480 39.16 69.94 -2.08
C LEU A 480 38.65 70.93 -3.15
N ALA A 481 37.86 70.43 -4.12
CA ALA A 481 37.24 71.23 -5.14
C ALA A 481 36.21 72.23 -4.56
N ALA A 482 35.38 71.77 -3.60
CA ALA A 482 34.42 72.63 -2.91
C ALA A 482 35.14 73.71 -2.03
N ALA A 483 36.18 73.31 -1.28
CA ALA A 483 36.99 74.25 -0.49
C ALA A 483 37.71 75.28 -1.37
N LYS A 484 38.31 74.88 -2.51
CA LYS A 484 38.91 75.80 -3.48
C LYS A 484 37.88 76.82 -4.04
N LYS A 485 36.68 76.33 -4.36
CA LYS A 485 35.58 77.23 -4.83
C LYS A 485 35.13 78.18 -3.76
N THR A 486 35.05 77.79 -2.52
CA THR A 486 34.69 78.68 -1.38
C THR A 486 35.79 79.72 -1.13
N ILE A 487 37.06 79.33 -1.17
CA ILE A 487 38.21 80.26 -1.06
C ILE A 487 38.20 81.21 -2.21
N GLN A 488 37.93 80.81 -3.43
CA GLN A 488 37.86 81.71 -4.58
C GLN A 488 36.71 82.72 -4.48
N LEU A 489 35.53 82.29 -4.01
CA LEU A 489 34.40 83.17 -3.75
C LEU A 489 34.69 84.21 -2.62
N LEU A 490 35.40 83.76 -1.60
CA LEU A 490 35.80 84.72 -0.51
C LEU A 490 36.92 85.66 -0.92
N SER A 491 37.78 85.31 -1.87
CA SER A 491 38.82 86.18 -2.42
C SER A 491 38.29 87.18 -3.48
N GLU A 492 37.13 86.89 -4.06
CA GLU A 492 36.45 87.76 -5.05
C GLU A 492 35.44 88.76 -4.43
N THR A 493 35.19 88.69 -3.07
CA THR A 493 34.35 89.67 -2.37
C THR A 493 35.21 90.86 -2.04
N PRO A 494 35.00 92.07 -2.63
CA PRO A 494 35.76 93.27 -2.30
C PRO A 494 35.49 93.65 -0.85
N ALA A 495 36.56 94.07 -0.11
CA ALA A 495 36.46 94.68 1.21
C ALA A 495 35.67 95.98 1.12
N GLU A 496 34.44 95.99 1.60
CA GLU A 496 33.73 97.23 1.86
C GLU A 496 34.52 98.03 2.89
N THR A 497 35.20 99.00 2.40
CA THR A 497 35.91 100.00 3.19
C THR A 497 34.94 100.74 4.12
N ASP A 498 35.18 100.59 5.38
CA ASP A 498 34.63 101.42 6.49
C ASP A 498 34.95 102.90 6.25
N LYS A 499 33.98 103.66 5.79
CA LYS A 499 33.97 105.10 5.76
C LYS A 499 32.67 105.61 6.37
N ASN A 500 32.68 105.72 7.68
CA ASN A 500 31.85 106.70 8.37
C ASN A 500 32.27 106.78 9.85
N LYS A 501 33.30 107.65 10.05
CA LYS A 501 33.51 108.43 11.28
C LYS A 501 34.14 109.71 10.85
N GLU A 502 33.34 110.70 10.90
CA GLU A 502 33.61 112.12 11.26
C GLU A 502 32.57 113.01 10.58
N SER A 503 31.60 113.43 11.36
CA SER A 503 31.12 114.78 11.71
C SER A 503 29.73 114.73 12.29
#